data_c8ee1bf5a0208f252c0b8fa32f18e7b5
#
_entry.id   c8ee1bf5a0208f252c0b8fa32f18e7b5
#
_cell.length_a   1.000
_cell.length_b   1.000
_cell.length_c   1.000
_cell.angle_alpha   90.00
_cell.angle_beta   90.00
_cell.angle_gamma   90.00
#
_symmetry.space_group_name_H-M   'P 1'
#
loop_
_entity.id
_entity.type
_entity.pdbx_description
1 polymer ?
#
loop_
_entity_poly.entity_id
_entity_poly.type
_entity_poly.pdbx_seq_one_letter_code
_entity_poly.pdbx_strand_id
1 'polypeptide(L)'
;MQTSQRYIPKNIMGLENQGNTCYINSCLQVLMRIEPLNKLLDNDDFIEKVNKEKPESIITHEWNSLRKLMWSNEGIMKPGYFLHKLQGVAKSNPLYEQYAGNEQNDTPEFFTFIVDAIHKSVAREVIYRLDKNRDAENIQEQHKIDCLLMKKAVCEKDYSELVDMFYGIQMTKIISIDGKEHTMRPEMFFWIALPVMNEKNEPYINISDCMNGAMKEEQLAGDNAWYNEKTNKKEDVILKKTYWSLPSLVCFHFNRFSIDGTTKIKHQIDFPIRTLDMSPCVEGDNPSQYVYELIGIVNHIGDINDGHYTVFIKHIDDKWYHINDHIIHEVSDLRALSTSLAYCLFYRKKNQ
;
A
#
# COMPACT_ATOMS: atom_id res chain seq x y z
N MET A 1 -14.19 -35.47 25.47
CA MET A 1 -13.26 -34.39 25.02
C MET A 1 -14.10 -33.13 24.87
N GLN A 2 -14.04 -32.21 25.82
CA GLN A 2 -14.70 -30.91 25.71
C GLN A 2 -13.95 -30.09 24.64
N THR A 3 -14.60 -29.82 23.51
CA THR A 3 -14.19 -28.82 22.56
C THR A 3 -14.24 -27.47 23.27
N SER A 4 -13.07 -26.95 23.67
CA SER A 4 -12.98 -25.58 24.16
C SER A 4 -13.52 -24.66 23.07
N GLN A 5 -14.69 -24.06 23.34
CA GLN A 5 -15.21 -22.97 22.51
C GLN A 5 -14.12 -21.91 22.43
N ARG A 6 -13.53 -21.74 21.25
CA ARG A 6 -12.53 -20.70 21.01
C ARG A 6 -13.22 -19.34 21.14
N TYR A 7 -12.77 -18.55 22.09
CA TYR A 7 -13.23 -17.17 22.23
C TYR A 7 -12.78 -16.37 20.99
N ILE A 8 -13.74 -15.94 20.19
CA ILE A 8 -13.52 -15.00 19.09
C ILE A 8 -13.89 -13.62 19.65
N PRO A 9 -12.95 -12.65 19.65
CA PRO A 9 -13.24 -11.32 20.15
C PRO A 9 -14.28 -10.63 19.26
N LYS A 10 -15.09 -9.76 19.88
CA LYS A 10 -16.06 -8.92 19.15
C LYS A 10 -15.37 -8.15 18.03
N ASN A 11 -16.06 -7.96 16.92
CA ASN A 11 -15.60 -7.22 15.74
C ASN A 11 -14.41 -7.87 15.00
N ILE A 12 -14.20 -9.18 15.16
CA ILE A 12 -13.34 -9.97 14.28
C ILE A 12 -14.17 -11.15 13.77
N MET A 13 -14.31 -11.22 12.47
CA MET A 13 -15.06 -12.28 11.79
C MET A 13 -14.12 -13.00 10.81
N GLY A 14 -14.12 -14.34 10.87
CA GLY A 14 -13.43 -15.17 9.90
C GLY A 14 -14.19 -15.20 8.57
N LEU A 15 -13.46 -15.26 7.47
CA LEU A 15 -14.05 -15.36 6.14
C LEU A 15 -13.75 -16.73 5.54
N GLU A 16 -14.79 -17.47 5.11
CA GLU A 16 -14.58 -18.76 4.43
C GLU A 16 -13.88 -18.54 3.08
N ASN A 17 -12.91 -19.41 2.77
CA ASN A 17 -12.29 -19.45 1.45
C ASN A 17 -13.30 -20.07 0.45
N GLN A 18 -13.62 -19.34 -0.59
CA GLN A 18 -14.58 -19.72 -1.63
C GLN A 18 -13.88 -20.25 -2.92
N GLY A 19 -12.69 -20.79 -2.77
CA GLY A 19 -11.82 -21.22 -3.87
C GLY A 19 -10.83 -20.12 -4.25
N ASN A 20 -9.57 -20.30 -3.84
CA ASN A 20 -8.44 -19.37 -4.10
C ASN A 20 -8.68 -17.92 -3.61
N THR A 21 -9.58 -17.67 -2.67
CA THR A 21 -9.92 -16.32 -2.19
C THR A 21 -9.15 -15.88 -0.95
N CYS A 22 -8.10 -16.59 -0.54
CA CYS A 22 -7.30 -16.24 0.64
C CYS A 22 -6.65 -14.86 0.52
N TYR A 23 -6.23 -14.45 -0.70
CA TYR A 23 -5.70 -13.11 -0.95
C TYR A 23 -6.76 -12.02 -0.73
N ILE A 24 -8.01 -12.26 -1.14
CA ILE A 24 -9.15 -11.38 -0.89
C ILE A 24 -9.43 -11.30 0.60
N ASN A 25 -9.56 -12.44 1.27
CA ASN A 25 -9.84 -12.52 2.70
C ASN A 25 -8.81 -11.75 3.52
N SER A 26 -7.52 -11.97 3.23
CA SER A 26 -6.42 -11.26 3.89
C SER A 26 -6.46 -9.75 3.65
N CYS A 27 -6.73 -9.32 2.43
CA CYS A 27 -6.89 -7.92 2.06
C CYS A 27 -8.06 -7.26 2.82
N LEU A 28 -9.24 -7.90 2.84
CA LEU A 28 -10.42 -7.38 3.52
C LEU A 28 -10.20 -7.25 5.04
N GLN A 29 -9.47 -8.18 5.66
CA GLN A 29 -9.11 -8.09 7.08
C GLN A 29 -8.20 -6.89 7.37
N VAL A 30 -7.27 -6.56 6.48
CA VAL A 30 -6.44 -5.33 6.61
C VAL A 30 -7.30 -4.08 6.44
N LEU A 31 -8.14 -4.01 5.41
CA LEU A 31 -9.03 -2.87 5.16
C LEU A 31 -9.93 -2.56 6.35
N MET A 32 -10.39 -3.60 7.07
CA MET A 32 -11.15 -3.46 8.33
C MET A 32 -10.37 -2.74 9.45
N ARG A 33 -9.03 -2.66 9.36
CA ARG A 33 -8.18 -2.04 10.40
C ARG A 33 -7.74 -0.62 10.04
N ILE A 34 -8.10 -0.13 8.86
CA ILE A 34 -7.80 1.23 8.42
C ILE A 34 -8.89 2.16 8.96
N GLU A 35 -8.69 2.64 10.19
CA GLU A 35 -9.65 3.48 10.89
C GLU A 35 -10.11 4.72 10.09
N PRO A 36 -9.21 5.50 9.43
CA PRO A 36 -9.65 6.64 8.63
C PRO A 36 -10.59 6.24 7.47
N LEU A 37 -10.30 5.10 6.79
CA LEU A 37 -11.17 4.58 5.73
C LEU A 37 -12.54 4.17 6.28
N ASN A 38 -12.56 3.49 7.44
CA ASN A 38 -13.81 3.08 8.07
C ASN A 38 -14.67 4.27 8.48
N LYS A 39 -14.07 5.31 9.09
CA LYS A 39 -14.76 6.57 9.43
C LYS A 39 -15.33 7.26 8.19
N LEU A 40 -14.58 7.23 7.08
CA LEU A 40 -15.03 7.80 5.82
C LEU A 40 -16.25 7.05 5.27
N LEU A 41 -16.21 5.71 5.28
CA LEU A 41 -17.32 4.86 4.82
C LEU A 41 -18.53 4.85 5.77
N ASP A 42 -18.39 5.27 7.03
CA ASP A 42 -19.49 5.48 7.97
C ASP A 42 -20.14 6.87 7.85
N ASN A 43 -19.52 7.78 7.09
CA ASN A 43 -20.06 9.12 6.86
C ASN A 43 -21.08 9.08 5.72
N ASP A 44 -22.33 9.43 6.02
CA ASP A 44 -23.43 9.45 5.05
C ASP A 44 -23.15 10.44 3.90
N ASP A 45 -22.59 11.62 4.19
CA ASP A 45 -22.19 12.60 3.17
C ASP A 45 -21.17 12.06 2.17
N PHE A 46 -20.30 11.14 2.62
CA PHE A 46 -19.34 10.49 1.73
C PHE A 46 -20.02 9.43 0.87
N ILE A 47 -20.90 8.63 1.46
CA ILE A 47 -21.66 7.58 0.73
C ILE A 47 -22.62 8.20 -0.30
N GLU A 48 -23.18 9.37 -0.02
CA GLU A 48 -24.03 10.11 -0.98
C GLU A 48 -23.24 10.60 -2.21
N LYS A 49 -21.93 10.81 -2.09
CA LYS A 49 -21.06 11.17 -3.23
C LYS A 49 -20.77 10.00 -4.17
N VAL A 50 -21.09 8.77 -3.80
CA VAL A 50 -20.85 7.59 -4.64
C VAL A 50 -21.66 7.72 -5.93
N ASN A 51 -20.97 7.79 -7.06
CA ASN A 51 -21.58 7.89 -8.38
C ASN A 51 -22.14 6.54 -8.82
N LYS A 52 -23.45 6.39 -8.75
CA LYS A 52 -24.18 5.14 -9.05
C LYS A 52 -24.07 4.69 -10.52
N GLU A 53 -23.63 5.56 -11.42
CA GLU A 53 -23.44 5.25 -12.83
C GLU A 53 -22.10 4.51 -13.09
N LYS A 54 -21.15 4.63 -12.17
CA LYS A 54 -19.85 3.96 -12.28
C LYS A 54 -19.96 2.51 -11.80
N PRO A 55 -19.49 1.51 -12.56
CA PRO A 55 -19.51 0.10 -12.13
C PRO A 55 -18.80 -0.13 -10.78
N GLU A 56 -17.72 0.59 -10.52
CA GLU A 56 -16.93 0.50 -9.30
C GLU A 56 -17.73 0.85 -8.03
N SER A 57 -18.81 1.61 -8.18
CA SER A 57 -19.70 1.94 -7.05
C SER A 57 -20.35 0.71 -6.42
N ILE A 58 -20.56 -0.33 -7.21
CA ILE A 58 -21.05 -1.63 -6.71
C ILE A 58 -20.06 -2.20 -5.68
N ILE A 59 -18.76 -2.18 -5.99
CA ILE A 59 -17.71 -2.67 -5.06
C ILE A 59 -17.72 -1.85 -3.78
N THR A 60 -17.83 -0.53 -3.88
CA THR A 60 -17.86 0.38 -2.72
C THR A 60 -19.07 0.08 -1.81
N HIS A 61 -20.25 -0.07 -2.36
CA HIS A 61 -21.45 -0.37 -1.59
C HIS A 61 -21.40 -1.76 -0.96
N GLU A 62 -20.98 -2.76 -1.72
CA GLU A 62 -20.92 -4.14 -1.22
C GLU A 62 -19.82 -4.32 -0.18
N TRP A 63 -18.66 -3.67 -0.37
CA TRP A 63 -17.64 -3.65 0.66
C TRP A 63 -18.14 -2.96 1.94
N ASN A 64 -18.80 -1.81 1.83
CA ASN A 64 -19.34 -1.12 3.00
C ASN A 64 -20.41 -1.97 3.75
N SER A 65 -21.23 -2.69 3.01
CA SER A 65 -22.23 -3.61 3.56
C SER A 65 -21.56 -4.79 4.26
N LEU A 66 -20.60 -5.45 3.61
CA LEU A 66 -19.82 -6.56 4.17
C LEU A 66 -19.06 -6.12 5.43
N ARG A 67 -18.39 -4.96 5.37
CA ARG A 67 -17.65 -4.38 6.47
C ARG A 67 -18.54 -4.15 7.70
N LYS A 68 -19.73 -3.59 7.53
CA LYS A 68 -20.70 -3.37 8.62
C LYS A 68 -21.14 -4.70 9.24
N LEU A 69 -21.36 -5.73 8.43
CA LEU A 69 -21.68 -7.06 8.92
C LEU A 69 -20.53 -7.69 9.71
N MET A 70 -19.28 -7.58 9.19
CA MET A 70 -18.08 -8.08 9.87
C MET A 70 -17.83 -7.37 11.19
N TRP A 71 -18.19 -6.09 11.29
CA TRP A 71 -18.02 -5.28 12.49
C TRP A 71 -19.08 -5.55 13.55
N SER A 72 -20.30 -5.89 13.14
CA SER A 72 -21.45 -6.06 14.04
C SER A 72 -21.64 -7.48 14.54
N ASN A 73 -20.95 -8.46 13.95
CA ASN A 73 -21.15 -9.87 14.24
C ASN A 73 -19.85 -10.57 14.66
N GLU A 74 -19.97 -11.78 15.14
CA GLU A 74 -18.89 -12.67 15.55
C GLU A 74 -19.02 -13.99 14.78
N GLY A 75 -17.92 -14.73 14.63
CA GLY A 75 -17.93 -16.06 14.03
C GLY A 75 -17.34 -16.13 12.64
N ILE A 76 -17.99 -16.85 11.76
CA ILE A 76 -17.53 -17.16 10.41
C ILE A 76 -18.58 -16.70 9.40
N MET A 77 -18.13 -16.07 8.31
CA MET A 77 -18.98 -15.59 7.23
C MET A 77 -18.50 -16.11 5.88
N LYS A 78 -19.47 -16.34 4.98
CA LYS A 78 -19.23 -16.58 3.56
C LYS A 78 -19.32 -15.26 2.79
N PRO A 79 -18.23 -14.72 2.24
CA PRO A 79 -18.27 -13.46 1.49
C PRO A 79 -18.82 -13.62 0.04
N GLY A 80 -19.54 -14.70 -0.24
CA GLY A 80 -19.94 -15.10 -1.60
C GLY A 80 -20.74 -14.05 -2.37
N TYR A 81 -21.60 -13.28 -1.69
CA TYR A 81 -22.36 -12.23 -2.36
C TYR A 81 -21.44 -11.06 -2.79
N PHE A 82 -20.54 -10.62 -1.91
CA PHE A 82 -19.54 -9.62 -2.23
C PHE A 82 -18.66 -10.07 -3.41
N LEU A 83 -18.16 -11.32 -3.35
CA LEU A 83 -17.33 -11.90 -4.40
C LEU A 83 -18.07 -11.94 -5.75
N HIS A 84 -19.32 -12.36 -5.77
CA HIS A 84 -20.13 -12.39 -6.98
C HIS A 84 -20.28 -11.01 -7.62
N LYS A 85 -20.53 -9.97 -6.80
CA LYS A 85 -20.64 -8.58 -7.27
C LYS A 85 -19.29 -8.04 -7.79
N LEU A 86 -18.21 -8.30 -7.07
CA LEU A 86 -16.85 -7.93 -7.46
C LEU A 86 -16.47 -8.55 -8.80
N GLN A 87 -16.70 -9.86 -8.96
CA GLN A 87 -16.44 -10.57 -10.21
C GLN A 87 -17.28 -10.03 -11.37
N GLY A 88 -18.53 -9.62 -11.10
CA GLY A 88 -19.39 -8.98 -12.08
C GLY A 88 -18.81 -7.66 -12.60
N VAL A 89 -18.30 -6.82 -11.72
CA VAL A 89 -17.61 -5.57 -12.08
C VAL A 89 -16.31 -5.86 -12.82
N ALA A 90 -15.51 -6.81 -12.31
CA ALA A 90 -14.24 -7.17 -12.93
C ALA A 90 -14.39 -7.65 -14.38
N LYS A 91 -15.45 -8.43 -14.68
CA LYS A 91 -15.76 -8.88 -16.05
C LYS A 91 -16.07 -7.74 -17.01
N SER A 92 -16.54 -6.61 -16.54
CA SER A 92 -16.91 -5.45 -17.37
C SER A 92 -15.72 -4.53 -17.69
N ASN A 93 -14.57 -4.73 -17.06
CA ASN A 93 -13.40 -3.86 -17.21
C ASN A 93 -12.14 -4.69 -17.48
N PRO A 94 -11.52 -4.60 -18.65
CA PRO A 94 -10.31 -5.35 -19.01
C PRO A 94 -9.13 -5.16 -18.03
N LEU A 95 -9.05 -4.02 -17.33
CA LEU A 95 -8.01 -3.77 -16.32
C LEU A 95 -8.16 -4.66 -15.07
N TYR A 96 -9.34 -5.25 -14.86
CA TYR A 96 -9.67 -6.02 -13.67
C TYR A 96 -10.03 -7.48 -13.98
N GLU A 97 -9.90 -7.91 -15.26
CA GLU A 97 -10.32 -9.22 -15.74
C GLU A 97 -9.74 -10.38 -14.92
N GLN A 98 -8.54 -10.22 -14.40
CA GLN A 98 -7.88 -11.21 -13.53
C GLN A 98 -8.70 -11.53 -12.26
N TYR A 99 -9.57 -10.63 -11.79
CA TYR A 99 -10.45 -10.85 -10.63
C TYR A 99 -11.84 -11.37 -11.02
N ALA A 100 -12.08 -11.62 -12.29
CA ALA A 100 -13.39 -12.09 -12.78
C ALA A 100 -13.62 -13.60 -12.58
N GLY A 101 -12.56 -14.35 -12.28
CA GLY A 101 -12.55 -15.80 -12.08
C GLY A 101 -12.24 -16.21 -10.63
N ASN A 102 -11.75 -17.46 -10.51
CA ASN A 102 -11.34 -18.05 -9.24
C ASN A 102 -9.83 -18.32 -9.23
N GLU A 103 -9.07 -17.64 -10.04
CA GLU A 103 -7.62 -17.78 -10.08
C GLU A 103 -6.97 -17.15 -8.83
N GLN A 104 -5.80 -17.66 -8.47
CA GLN A 104 -4.98 -17.02 -7.44
C GLN A 104 -4.44 -15.70 -7.97
N ASN A 105 -4.48 -14.66 -7.14
CA ASN A 105 -3.96 -13.34 -7.48
C ASN A 105 -3.09 -12.79 -6.37
N ASP A 106 -2.32 -11.76 -6.71
CA ASP A 106 -1.45 -11.11 -5.74
C ASP A 106 -2.21 -10.13 -4.84
N THR A 107 -1.93 -10.19 -3.53
CA THR A 107 -2.60 -9.33 -2.54
C THR A 107 -2.31 -7.84 -2.74
N PRO A 108 -1.08 -7.37 -3.02
CA PRO A 108 -0.81 -5.96 -3.34
C PRO A 108 -1.64 -5.42 -4.49
N GLU A 109 -1.75 -6.18 -5.58
CA GLU A 109 -2.53 -5.79 -6.74
C GLU A 109 -4.03 -5.73 -6.41
N PHE A 110 -4.52 -6.73 -5.69
CA PHE A 110 -5.94 -6.74 -5.27
C PHE A 110 -6.26 -5.62 -4.28
N PHE A 111 -5.36 -5.32 -3.34
CA PHE A 111 -5.53 -4.21 -2.41
C PHE A 111 -5.62 -2.88 -3.16
N THR A 112 -4.73 -2.67 -4.14
CA THR A 112 -4.77 -1.51 -5.02
C THR A 112 -6.08 -1.41 -5.79
N PHE A 113 -6.54 -2.54 -6.36
CA PHE A 113 -7.82 -2.60 -7.08
C PHE A 113 -9.01 -2.18 -6.22
N ILE A 114 -9.11 -2.65 -4.97
CA ILE A 114 -10.22 -2.27 -4.08
C ILE A 114 -10.15 -0.79 -3.71
N VAL A 115 -8.97 -0.26 -3.38
CA VAL A 115 -8.79 1.16 -3.05
C VAL A 115 -9.10 2.03 -4.27
N ASP A 116 -8.64 1.63 -5.47
CA ASP A 116 -8.93 2.33 -6.73
C ASP A 116 -10.44 2.30 -7.08
N ALA A 117 -11.12 1.17 -6.87
CA ALA A 117 -12.56 1.08 -7.06
C ALA A 117 -13.34 2.03 -6.15
N ILE A 118 -12.96 2.09 -4.85
CA ILE A 118 -13.57 3.05 -3.92
C ILE A 118 -13.25 4.48 -4.36
N HIS A 119 -11.99 4.78 -4.70
CA HIS A 119 -11.58 6.10 -5.21
C HIS A 119 -12.40 6.50 -6.42
N LYS A 120 -12.43 5.69 -7.47
CA LYS A 120 -13.18 5.98 -8.71
C LYS A 120 -14.66 6.21 -8.47
N SER A 121 -15.25 5.50 -7.51
CA SER A 121 -16.69 5.64 -7.24
C SER A 121 -17.08 7.01 -6.67
N VAL A 122 -16.13 7.70 -6.01
CA VAL A 122 -16.36 9.01 -5.35
C VAL A 122 -15.49 10.14 -5.90
N ALA A 123 -14.62 9.83 -6.84
CA ALA A 123 -13.70 10.79 -7.42
C ALA A 123 -14.42 11.90 -8.16
N ARG A 124 -13.96 13.13 -7.95
CA ARG A 124 -14.57 14.37 -8.43
C ARG A 124 -13.54 15.43 -8.79
N GLU A 125 -13.92 16.34 -9.65
CA GLU A 125 -13.14 17.54 -9.90
C GLU A 125 -13.18 18.47 -8.66
N VAL A 126 -12.03 19.04 -8.32
CA VAL A 126 -11.88 19.99 -7.22
C VAL A 126 -11.05 21.20 -7.65
N ILE A 127 -11.27 22.33 -7.00
CA ILE A 127 -10.43 23.51 -7.20
C ILE A 127 -9.25 23.43 -6.22
N TYR A 128 -8.08 23.07 -6.73
CA TYR A 128 -6.85 23.02 -5.94
C TYR A 128 -6.15 24.38 -5.98
N ARG A 129 -6.25 25.16 -4.89
CA ARG A 129 -5.61 26.48 -4.79
C ARG A 129 -4.19 26.31 -4.22
N LEU A 130 -3.20 26.74 -4.98
CA LEU A 130 -1.86 26.97 -4.47
C LEU A 130 -1.72 28.43 -4.08
N ASP A 131 -1.13 28.71 -2.93
CA ASP A 131 -0.71 30.05 -2.58
C ASP A 131 0.31 30.53 -3.60
N LYS A 132 0.11 31.76 -4.07
CA LYS A 132 0.65 32.34 -5.30
C LYS A 132 2.14 32.21 -5.48
N ASN A 133 2.50 31.92 -6.71
CA ASN A 133 3.68 32.30 -7.50
C ASN A 133 4.70 33.20 -6.78
N ARG A 134 5.54 32.56 -5.96
CA ARG A 134 6.87 33.05 -5.69
C ARG A 134 7.81 32.29 -6.60
N ASP A 135 8.71 33.00 -7.25
CA ASP A 135 9.88 32.33 -7.83
C ASP A 135 10.64 31.66 -6.71
N ALA A 136 11.07 30.41 -6.93
CA ALA A 136 11.78 29.66 -5.91
C ALA A 136 13.09 30.37 -5.54
N GLU A 137 13.30 30.59 -4.25
CA GLU A 137 14.53 31.22 -3.74
C GLU A 137 15.71 30.25 -3.72
N ASN A 138 15.42 28.94 -3.71
CA ASN A 138 16.41 27.87 -3.69
C ASN A 138 15.85 26.59 -4.29
N ILE A 139 16.71 25.57 -4.46
CA ILE A 139 16.37 24.30 -5.08
C ILE A 139 15.29 23.53 -4.28
N GLN A 140 15.27 23.63 -2.96
CA GLN A 140 14.31 22.94 -2.11
C GLN A 140 12.91 23.55 -2.24
N GLU A 141 12.81 24.86 -2.39
CA GLU A 141 11.55 25.55 -2.68
C GLU A 141 11.05 25.22 -4.08
N GLN A 142 11.95 25.09 -5.06
CA GLN A 142 11.59 24.60 -6.40
C GLN A 142 11.01 23.18 -6.35
N HIS A 143 11.64 22.26 -5.62
CA HIS A 143 11.11 20.90 -5.41
C HIS A 143 9.71 20.92 -4.79
N LYS A 144 9.50 21.80 -3.80
CA LYS A 144 8.17 22.00 -3.19
C LYS A 144 7.12 22.42 -4.21
N ILE A 145 7.45 23.44 -5.01
CA ILE A 145 6.56 23.95 -6.06
C ILE A 145 6.24 22.85 -7.07
N ASP A 146 7.25 22.11 -7.55
CA ASP A 146 7.05 21.05 -8.54
C ASP A 146 6.19 19.90 -8.00
N CYS A 147 6.41 19.49 -6.75
CA CYS A 147 5.58 18.49 -6.07
C CYS A 147 4.12 18.95 -5.92
N LEU A 148 3.90 20.20 -5.54
CA LEU A 148 2.56 20.77 -5.38
C LEU A 148 1.84 20.95 -6.73
N LEU A 149 2.57 21.35 -7.78
CA LEU A 149 2.02 21.47 -9.14
C LEU A 149 1.62 20.11 -9.70
N MET A 150 2.46 19.09 -9.50
CA MET A 150 2.13 17.71 -9.89
C MET A 150 0.88 17.22 -9.14
N LYS A 151 0.84 17.36 -7.80
CA LYS A 151 -0.33 16.97 -7.01
C LYS A 151 -1.59 17.72 -7.46
N LYS A 152 -1.49 19.02 -7.73
CA LYS A 152 -2.57 19.82 -8.26
C LYS A 152 -3.09 19.25 -9.58
N ALA A 153 -2.21 18.98 -10.54
CA ALA A 153 -2.58 18.49 -11.87
C ALA A 153 -3.35 17.14 -11.81
N VAL A 154 -3.00 16.28 -10.84
CA VAL A 154 -3.72 15.02 -10.59
C VAL A 154 -5.04 15.29 -9.88
N CYS A 155 -5.01 16.00 -8.75
CA CYS A 155 -6.17 16.15 -7.88
C CYS A 155 -7.27 17.06 -8.48
N GLU A 156 -6.95 18.04 -9.32
CA GLU A 156 -8.00 18.90 -9.90
C GLU A 156 -9.01 18.11 -10.72
N LYS A 157 -8.58 17.03 -11.36
CA LYS A 157 -9.42 16.22 -12.25
C LYS A 157 -10.02 15.00 -11.56
N ASP A 158 -9.33 14.43 -10.58
CA ASP A 158 -9.65 13.10 -10.06
C ASP A 158 -9.29 13.01 -8.56
N TYR A 159 -9.99 13.77 -7.72
CA TYR A 159 -9.74 13.81 -6.29
C TYR A 159 -10.77 12.99 -5.51
N SER A 160 -10.28 12.24 -4.54
CA SER A 160 -11.04 11.77 -3.40
C SER A 160 -10.18 11.80 -2.13
N GLU A 161 -10.80 11.65 -0.98
CA GLU A 161 -10.14 11.58 0.33
C GLU A 161 -9.15 10.40 0.43
N LEU A 162 -9.30 9.40 -0.44
CA LEU A 162 -8.39 8.25 -0.52
C LEU A 162 -7.00 8.66 -1.05
N VAL A 163 -6.93 9.71 -1.87
CA VAL A 163 -5.63 10.20 -2.36
C VAL A 163 -4.73 10.62 -1.20
N ASP A 164 -5.25 11.39 -0.25
CA ASP A 164 -4.47 11.85 0.91
C ASP A 164 -4.21 10.72 1.92
N MET A 165 -5.02 9.66 1.89
CA MET A 165 -4.88 8.52 2.79
C MET A 165 -3.82 7.53 2.33
N PHE A 166 -3.74 7.24 1.03
CA PHE A 166 -2.97 6.14 0.48
C PHE A 166 -1.79 6.55 -0.40
N TYR A 167 -1.77 7.80 -0.91
CA TYR A 167 -0.73 8.22 -1.85
C TYR A 167 0.24 9.21 -1.22
N GLY A 168 1.54 8.91 -1.38
CA GLY A 168 2.64 9.83 -1.10
C GLY A 168 3.20 10.44 -2.38
N ILE A 169 4.20 11.30 -2.23
CA ILE A 169 4.94 11.90 -3.34
C ILE A 169 6.40 11.47 -3.25
N GLN A 170 6.88 10.78 -4.28
CA GLN A 170 8.27 10.41 -4.50
C GLN A 170 8.91 11.42 -5.45
N MET A 171 10.19 11.70 -5.25
CA MET A 171 11.02 12.49 -6.15
C MET A 171 12.11 11.63 -6.73
N THR A 172 12.23 11.65 -8.06
CA THR A 172 13.37 11.07 -8.78
C THR A 172 14.25 12.20 -9.28
N LYS A 173 15.46 12.30 -8.74
CA LYS A 173 16.45 13.31 -9.08
C LYS A 173 17.50 12.75 -10.03
N ILE A 174 17.86 13.53 -11.03
CA ILE A 174 18.97 13.24 -11.94
C ILE A 174 20.09 14.24 -11.63
N ILE A 175 21.22 13.72 -11.16
CA ILE A 175 22.33 14.49 -10.63
C ILE A 175 23.56 14.14 -11.45
N SER A 176 24.32 15.16 -11.93
CA SER A 176 25.58 14.93 -12.61
C SER A 176 26.63 14.34 -11.66
N ILE A 177 27.68 13.74 -12.20
CA ILE A 177 28.75 13.12 -11.41
C ILE A 177 29.47 14.13 -10.51
N ASP A 178 29.49 15.40 -10.87
CA ASP A 178 30.03 16.51 -10.05
C ASP A 178 29.05 17.05 -9.00
N GLY A 179 27.86 16.43 -8.87
CA GLY A 179 26.88 16.74 -7.83
C GLY A 179 25.84 17.80 -8.18
N LYS A 180 25.82 18.30 -9.43
CA LYS A 180 24.83 19.27 -9.86
C LYS A 180 23.52 18.58 -10.27
N GLU A 181 22.41 18.97 -9.69
CA GLU A 181 21.11 18.47 -10.09
C GLU A 181 20.70 19.02 -11.47
N HIS A 182 20.38 18.13 -12.42
CA HIS A 182 19.91 18.48 -13.75
C HIS A 182 18.39 18.66 -13.78
N THR A 183 17.68 17.77 -13.12
CA THR A 183 16.22 17.77 -13.07
C THR A 183 15.71 16.89 -11.91
N MET A 184 14.51 17.20 -11.46
CA MET A 184 13.74 16.40 -10.49
C MET A 184 12.35 16.15 -11.05
N ARG A 185 11.84 14.92 -10.91
CA ARG A 185 10.50 14.54 -11.32
C ARG A 185 9.73 14.02 -10.10
N PRO A 186 8.67 14.72 -9.68
CA PRO A 186 7.77 14.22 -8.65
C PRO A 186 6.74 13.28 -9.27
N GLU A 187 6.39 12.23 -8.54
CA GLU A 187 5.33 11.31 -8.90
C GLU A 187 4.58 10.81 -7.67
N MET A 188 3.30 10.49 -7.82
CA MET A 188 2.54 9.87 -6.74
C MET A 188 2.83 8.38 -6.69
N PHE A 189 2.95 7.83 -5.47
CA PHE A 189 3.13 6.40 -5.25
C PHE A 189 2.15 5.88 -4.20
N PHE A 190 1.82 4.60 -4.31
CA PHE A 190 0.96 3.88 -3.37
C PHE A 190 1.77 2.89 -2.53
N TRP A 191 2.53 2.01 -3.17
CA TRP A 191 3.36 0.99 -2.55
C TRP A 191 4.82 1.40 -2.50
N ILE A 192 5.48 1.05 -1.40
CA ILE A 192 6.93 1.07 -1.33
C ILE A 192 7.41 -0.37 -1.52
N ALA A 193 7.92 -0.66 -2.71
CA ALA A 193 8.51 -1.94 -3.05
C ALA A 193 9.92 -2.04 -2.44
N LEU A 194 10.13 -3.04 -1.60
CA LEU A 194 11.36 -3.23 -0.85
C LEU A 194 12.16 -4.42 -1.40
N PRO A 195 13.38 -4.22 -1.89
CA PRO A 195 14.27 -5.32 -2.21
C PRO A 195 14.60 -6.09 -0.93
N VAL A 196 14.68 -7.41 -1.02
CA VAL A 196 15.04 -8.28 0.11
C VAL A 196 16.49 -8.76 0.05
N MET A 197 17.19 -8.48 -1.06
CA MET A 197 18.58 -8.80 -1.32
C MET A 197 19.30 -7.56 -1.81
N ASN A 198 20.60 -7.47 -1.52
CA ASN A 198 21.46 -6.45 -2.12
C ASN A 198 21.99 -6.91 -3.50
N GLU A 199 22.74 -6.05 -4.18
CA GLU A 199 23.31 -6.32 -5.52
C GLU A 199 24.30 -7.50 -5.55
N LYS A 200 24.84 -7.90 -4.39
CA LYS A 200 25.72 -9.06 -4.25
C LYS A 200 24.96 -10.36 -3.94
N ASN A 201 23.61 -10.31 -4.01
CA ASN A 201 22.72 -11.40 -3.59
C ASN A 201 22.88 -11.79 -2.10
N GLU A 202 23.22 -10.83 -1.24
CA GLU A 202 23.22 -11.02 0.21
C GLU A 202 21.90 -10.54 0.79
N PRO A 203 21.29 -11.26 1.76
CA PRO A 203 19.99 -10.87 2.32
C PRO A 203 20.10 -9.63 3.18
N TYR A 204 19.12 -8.74 3.05
CA TYR A 204 18.87 -7.69 4.02
C TYR A 204 18.26 -8.29 5.29
N ILE A 205 18.66 -7.79 6.46
CA ILE A 205 18.24 -8.33 7.76
C ILE A 205 17.03 -7.63 8.31
N ASN A 206 16.86 -6.34 8.03
CA ASN A 206 15.78 -5.52 8.58
C ASN A 206 15.20 -4.56 7.53
N ILE A 207 14.04 -3.99 7.85
CA ILE A 207 13.33 -3.09 6.92
C ILE A 207 14.13 -1.82 6.58
N SER A 208 14.98 -1.33 7.50
CA SER A 208 15.81 -0.15 7.23
C SER A 208 16.86 -0.44 6.17
N ASP A 209 17.45 -1.63 6.18
CA ASP A 209 18.37 -2.07 5.13
C ASP A 209 17.66 -2.20 3.78
N CYS A 210 16.45 -2.77 3.78
CA CYS A 210 15.61 -2.86 2.58
C CYS A 210 15.26 -1.47 2.02
N MET A 211 14.92 -0.52 2.89
CA MET A 211 14.61 0.86 2.49
C MET A 211 15.85 1.58 1.93
N ASN A 212 16.99 1.43 2.58
CA ASN A 212 18.25 1.97 2.08
C ASN A 212 18.60 1.37 0.71
N GLY A 213 18.34 0.07 0.52
CA GLY A 213 18.48 -0.61 -0.77
C GLY A 213 17.53 -0.05 -1.85
N ALA A 214 16.27 0.21 -1.49
CA ALA A 214 15.28 0.78 -2.41
C ALA A 214 15.56 2.24 -2.80
N MET A 215 16.24 2.98 -1.92
CA MET A 215 16.61 4.40 -2.12
C MET A 215 18.08 4.56 -2.55
N LYS A 216 18.78 3.45 -2.81
CA LYS A 216 20.18 3.51 -3.23
C LYS A 216 20.32 4.30 -4.52
N GLU A 217 21.37 5.14 -4.55
CA GLU A 217 21.72 5.87 -5.74
C GLU A 217 22.21 4.91 -6.84
N GLU A 218 21.71 5.11 -8.05
CA GLU A 218 22.04 4.32 -9.24
C GLU A 218 22.83 5.18 -10.21
N GLN A 219 24.01 4.73 -10.60
CA GLN A 219 24.79 5.41 -11.64
C GLN A 219 24.36 4.94 -13.03
N LEU A 220 23.89 5.86 -13.85
CA LEU A 220 23.59 5.63 -15.26
C LEU A 220 24.78 6.11 -16.08
N ALA A 221 25.54 5.19 -16.71
CA ALA A 221 26.75 5.49 -17.45
C ALA A 221 26.89 4.65 -18.72
N GLY A 222 27.71 5.08 -19.66
CA GLY A 222 28.01 4.39 -20.90
C GLY A 222 26.76 4.22 -21.79
N ASP A 223 26.41 2.98 -22.11
CA ASP A 223 25.21 2.69 -22.94
C ASP A 223 23.92 3.08 -22.27
N ASN A 224 23.88 3.00 -20.93
CA ASN A 224 22.73 3.39 -20.08
C ASN A 224 22.77 4.86 -19.64
N ALA A 225 23.73 5.67 -20.14
CA ALA A 225 23.81 7.08 -19.80
C ALA A 225 22.53 7.84 -20.14
N TRP A 226 22.15 8.78 -19.28
CA TRP A 226 20.94 9.56 -19.41
C TRP A 226 21.02 10.53 -20.61
N TYR A 227 19.97 10.58 -21.43
CA TYR A 227 19.89 11.53 -22.52
C TYR A 227 19.38 12.88 -22.05
N ASN A 228 20.26 13.88 -22.11
CA ASN A 228 19.92 15.25 -21.73
C ASN A 228 19.34 16.00 -22.96
N GLU A 229 18.02 16.24 -22.95
CA GLU A 229 17.30 16.93 -24.03
C GLU A 229 17.80 18.38 -24.24
N LYS A 230 18.35 19.03 -23.20
CA LYS A 230 18.86 20.41 -23.30
C LYS A 230 20.18 20.48 -24.05
N THR A 231 21.04 19.48 -23.87
CA THR A 231 22.37 19.41 -24.51
C THR A 231 22.37 18.52 -25.75
N ASN A 232 21.28 17.72 -25.96
CA ASN A 232 21.17 16.68 -27.00
C ASN A 232 22.32 15.66 -26.92
N LYS A 233 22.75 15.30 -25.71
CA LYS A 233 23.85 14.34 -25.48
C LYS A 233 23.50 13.34 -24.39
N LYS A 234 24.13 12.16 -24.47
CA LYS A 234 24.17 11.23 -23.35
C LYS A 234 25.18 11.72 -22.32
N GLU A 235 24.77 11.75 -21.08
CA GLU A 235 25.58 12.20 -19.93
C GLU A 235 25.54 11.15 -18.84
N ASP A 236 26.67 10.87 -18.22
CA ASP A 236 26.74 10.00 -17.06
C ASP A 236 26.17 10.74 -15.85
N VAL A 237 25.21 10.12 -15.16
CA VAL A 237 24.48 10.75 -14.07
C VAL A 237 24.23 9.77 -12.91
N ILE A 238 23.86 10.32 -11.77
CA ILE A 238 23.37 9.59 -10.62
C ILE A 238 21.84 9.79 -10.56
N LEU A 239 21.10 8.70 -10.51
CA LEU A 239 19.68 8.68 -10.24
C LEU A 239 19.46 8.46 -8.74
N LYS A 240 18.76 9.39 -8.09
CA LYS A 240 18.45 9.35 -6.66
C LYS A 240 16.97 9.44 -6.43
N LYS A 241 16.42 8.49 -5.65
CA LYS A 241 15.02 8.47 -5.21
C LYS A 241 14.91 8.93 -3.77
N THR A 242 13.96 9.82 -3.50
CA THR A 242 13.64 10.30 -2.15
C THR A 242 12.14 10.53 -2.03
N TYR A 243 11.62 10.72 -0.82
CA TYR A 243 10.21 11.04 -0.62
C TYR A 243 10.05 12.54 -0.28
N TRP A 244 9.11 13.19 -0.96
CA TRP A 244 8.66 14.52 -0.56
C TRP A 244 7.66 14.41 0.60
N SER A 245 6.69 13.52 0.49
CA SER A 245 5.69 13.27 1.52
C SER A 245 5.25 11.81 1.53
N LEU A 246 4.83 11.34 2.69
CA LEU A 246 4.28 10.00 2.87
C LEU A 246 2.78 10.06 3.22
N PRO A 247 1.98 9.04 2.83
CA PRO A 247 0.56 9.00 3.11
C PRO A 247 0.23 8.72 4.59
N SER A 248 -1.05 8.80 4.95
CA SER A 248 -1.52 8.40 6.28
C SER A 248 -1.37 6.89 6.54
N LEU A 249 -1.46 6.09 5.48
CA LEU A 249 -1.18 4.65 5.49
C LEU A 249 -0.03 4.34 4.54
N VAL A 250 1.11 3.91 5.05
CA VAL A 250 2.23 3.41 4.24
C VAL A 250 2.09 1.91 4.07
N CYS A 251 2.13 1.48 2.80
CA CYS A 251 2.05 0.09 2.40
C CYS A 251 3.41 -0.35 1.84
N PHE A 252 4.04 -1.32 2.50
CA PHE A 252 5.27 -1.94 2.00
C PHE A 252 4.98 -3.29 1.38
N HIS A 253 5.70 -3.59 0.31
CA HIS A 253 5.70 -4.88 -0.34
C HIS A 253 7.13 -5.39 -0.47
N PHE A 254 7.42 -6.59 0.03
CA PHE A 254 8.72 -7.23 -0.11
C PHE A 254 8.84 -7.93 -1.46
N ASN A 255 9.82 -7.55 -2.28
CA ASN A 255 10.13 -8.17 -3.57
C ASN A 255 10.79 -9.54 -3.34
N ARG A 256 9.98 -10.53 -2.95
CA ARG A 256 10.45 -11.88 -2.60
C ARG A 256 10.63 -12.82 -3.78
N PHE A 257 10.16 -12.45 -4.95
CA PHE A 257 10.31 -13.26 -6.15
C PHE A 257 11.47 -12.77 -7.00
N SER A 258 12.27 -13.70 -7.52
CA SER A 258 13.32 -13.39 -8.49
C SER A 258 12.72 -12.79 -9.76
N ILE A 259 13.53 -12.02 -10.51
CA ILE A 259 13.08 -11.32 -11.75
C ILE A 259 12.50 -12.31 -12.77
N ASP A 260 13.04 -13.53 -12.84
CA ASP A 260 12.55 -14.60 -13.72
C ASP A 260 11.33 -15.36 -13.15
N GLY A 261 10.86 -14.98 -11.96
CA GLY A 261 9.72 -15.58 -11.29
C GLY A 261 9.92 -17.02 -10.83
N THR A 262 11.15 -17.58 -10.90
CA THR A 262 11.38 -19.01 -10.62
C THR A 262 11.62 -19.31 -9.16
N THR A 263 12.12 -18.34 -8.39
CA THR A 263 12.57 -18.55 -7.01
C THR A 263 11.95 -17.56 -6.06
N LYS A 264 11.45 -18.07 -4.93
CA LYS A 264 10.99 -17.23 -3.80
C LYS A 264 12.08 -17.13 -2.74
N ILE A 265 12.44 -15.92 -2.37
CA ILE A 265 13.42 -15.61 -1.34
C ILE A 265 12.75 -15.72 0.04
N LYS A 266 13.18 -16.68 0.87
CA LYS A 266 12.49 -17.12 2.10
C LYS A 266 13.22 -16.73 3.39
N HIS A 267 14.05 -15.70 3.41
CA HIS A 267 14.66 -15.24 4.67
C HIS A 267 13.78 -14.28 5.44
N GLN A 268 14.02 -14.21 6.75
CA GLN A 268 13.30 -13.28 7.63
C GLN A 268 13.88 -11.86 7.50
N ILE A 269 12.99 -10.89 7.53
CA ILE A 269 13.32 -9.46 7.61
C ILE A 269 12.66 -8.92 8.87
N ASP A 270 13.44 -8.32 9.75
CA ASP A 270 12.92 -7.72 10.96
C ASP A 270 12.35 -6.33 10.68
N PHE A 271 11.24 -6.02 11.31
CA PHE A 271 10.57 -4.73 11.17
C PHE A 271 9.95 -4.28 12.50
N PRO A 272 9.89 -2.96 12.77
CA PRO A 272 9.36 -2.44 14.02
C PRO A 272 7.84 -2.58 14.10
N ILE A 273 7.35 -3.17 15.18
CA ILE A 273 5.92 -3.38 15.41
C ILE A 273 5.26 -2.11 15.98
N ARG A 274 5.94 -1.40 16.88
CA ARG A 274 5.35 -0.29 17.60
C ARG A 274 5.58 1.07 16.96
N THR A 275 6.78 1.30 16.44
CA THR A 275 7.17 2.63 15.95
C THR A 275 8.16 2.51 14.82
N LEU A 276 7.74 2.91 13.62
CA LEU A 276 8.59 3.08 12.45
C LEU A 276 8.74 4.58 12.20
N ASP A 277 9.97 5.08 12.34
CA ASP A 277 10.31 6.47 12.03
C ASP A 277 10.78 6.56 10.57
N MET A 278 9.98 7.24 9.76
CA MET A 278 10.26 7.49 8.34
C MET A 278 10.79 8.90 8.08
N SER A 279 10.97 9.72 9.13
CA SER A 279 11.46 11.10 8.98
C SER A 279 12.79 11.22 8.25
N PRO A 280 13.76 10.28 8.39
CA PRO A 280 15.03 10.37 7.67
C PRO A 280 14.91 10.19 6.16
N CYS A 281 13.80 9.63 5.67
CA CYS A 281 13.56 9.36 4.25
C CYS A 281 12.80 10.48 3.55
N VAL A 282 12.35 11.51 4.27
CA VAL A 282 11.48 12.57 3.76
C VAL A 282 12.22 13.90 3.70
N GLU A 283 12.19 14.52 2.51
CA GLU A 283 12.79 15.84 2.27
C GLU A 283 11.78 17.00 2.33
N GLY A 284 10.48 16.70 2.37
CA GLY A 284 9.42 17.71 2.39
C GLY A 284 9.20 18.38 3.75
N ASP A 285 8.12 19.14 3.85
CA ASP A 285 7.79 19.90 5.06
C ASP A 285 7.52 18.97 6.27
N ASN A 286 8.02 19.36 7.45
CA ASN A 286 7.79 18.66 8.74
C ASN A 286 8.07 17.15 8.71
N PRO A 287 9.27 16.69 8.39
CA PRO A 287 9.57 15.27 8.28
C PRO A 287 9.33 14.50 9.59
N SER A 288 9.47 15.15 10.76
CA SER A 288 9.23 14.54 12.08
C SER A 288 7.79 14.03 12.31
N GLN A 289 6.84 14.44 11.47
CA GLN A 289 5.47 13.94 11.55
C GLN A 289 5.30 12.50 11.02
N TYR A 290 6.28 11.96 10.27
CA TYR A 290 6.17 10.67 9.59
C TYR A 290 6.63 9.52 10.49
N VAL A 291 5.92 9.35 11.59
CA VAL A 291 6.08 8.26 12.54
C VAL A 291 4.85 7.35 12.47
N TYR A 292 5.08 6.05 12.36
CA TYR A 292 4.04 5.07 12.06
C TYR A 292 3.99 3.94 13.08
N GLU A 293 2.85 3.27 13.16
CA GLU A 293 2.67 2.00 13.86
C GLU A 293 2.15 0.92 12.91
N LEU A 294 2.60 -0.30 13.11
CA LEU A 294 2.15 -1.45 12.34
C LEU A 294 0.71 -1.83 12.71
N ILE A 295 -0.16 -2.02 11.72
CA ILE A 295 -1.56 -2.42 11.93
C ILE A 295 -1.92 -3.73 11.22
N GLY A 296 -1.11 -4.17 10.26
CA GLY A 296 -1.36 -5.41 9.51
C GLY A 296 -0.12 -5.96 8.83
N ILE A 297 -0.07 -7.29 8.74
CA ILE A 297 0.98 -8.04 8.03
C ILE A 297 0.27 -9.10 7.19
N VAL A 298 0.41 -9.02 5.87
CA VAL A 298 -0.01 -10.12 5.01
C VAL A 298 1.16 -11.05 4.81
N ASN A 299 0.95 -12.32 5.10
CA ASN A 299 1.91 -13.39 4.88
C ASN A 299 1.57 -14.14 3.60
N HIS A 300 2.58 -14.60 2.88
CA HIS A 300 2.44 -15.48 1.75
C HIS A 300 3.23 -16.78 1.96
N ILE A 301 2.53 -17.91 1.94
CA ILE A 301 3.07 -19.27 2.08
C ILE A 301 3.07 -19.89 0.68
N GLY A 302 4.07 -20.70 0.35
CA GLY A 302 4.17 -21.36 -0.97
C GLY A 302 5.08 -20.59 -1.94
N ASP A 303 4.86 -20.82 -3.22
CA ASP A 303 5.67 -20.29 -4.32
C ASP A 303 4.78 -19.39 -5.24
N ILE A 304 5.29 -19.03 -6.42
CA ILE A 304 4.61 -18.07 -7.31
C ILE A 304 3.30 -18.62 -7.90
N ASN A 305 3.26 -19.94 -8.18
CA ASN A 305 2.13 -20.57 -8.88
C ASN A 305 1.12 -21.24 -7.93
N ASP A 306 1.51 -21.48 -6.68
CA ASP A 306 0.67 -22.14 -5.68
C ASP A 306 1.03 -21.59 -4.30
N GLY A 307 0.15 -20.77 -3.78
CA GLY A 307 0.39 -20.07 -2.54
C GLY A 307 -0.87 -19.93 -1.69
N HIS A 308 -0.66 -19.56 -0.45
CA HIS A 308 -1.72 -19.28 0.49
C HIS A 308 -1.42 -18.01 1.26
N TYR A 309 -2.41 -17.13 1.39
CA TYR A 309 -2.30 -15.90 2.14
C TYR A 309 -2.95 -16.05 3.52
N THR A 310 -2.27 -15.53 4.53
CA THR A 310 -2.79 -15.33 5.88
C THR A 310 -2.46 -13.92 6.35
N VAL A 311 -3.08 -13.44 7.41
CA VAL A 311 -2.86 -12.09 7.87
C VAL A 311 -2.72 -12.02 9.39
N PHE A 312 -1.80 -11.19 9.86
CA PHE A 312 -1.82 -10.67 11.22
C PHE A 312 -2.45 -9.28 11.21
N ILE A 313 -3.38 -9.04 12.12
CA ILE A 313 -3.99 -7.72 12.30
C ILE A 313 -3.85 -7.25 13.74
N LYS A 314 -3.63 -5.94 13.91
CA LYS A 314 -3.77 -5.27 15.21
C LYS A 314 -5.23 -4.87 15.38
N HIS A 315 -5.85 -5.35 16.44
CA HIS A 315 -7.24 -5.06 16.73
C HIS A 315 -7.40 -3.80 17.62
N ILE A 316 -8.63 -3.31 17.76
CA ILE A 316 -8.94 -2.12 18.56
C ILE A 316 -8.69 -2.30 20.08
N ASP A 317 -8.57 -3.53 20.56
CA ASP A 317 -8.18 -3.88 21.93
C ASP A 317 -6.66 -3.91 22.15
N ASP A 318 -5.88 -3.39 21.16
CA ASP A 318 -4.40 -3.42 21.10
C ASP A 318 -3.78 -4.83 21.02
N LYS A 319 -4.57 -5.87 20.85
CA LYS A 319 -4.08 -7.24 20.66
C LYS A 319 -3.85 -7.54 19.19
N TRP A 320 -3.03 -8.55 18.97
CA TRP A 320 -2.76 -9.06 17.63
C TRP A 320 -3.47 -10.39 17.40
N TYR A 321 -4.00 -10.57 16.20
CA TYR A 321 -4.67 -11.79 15.80
C TYR A 321 -4.09 -12.29 14.49
N HIS A 322 -3.81 -13.60 14.44
CA HIS A 322 -3.52 -14.32 13.20
C HIS A 322 -4.83 -14.83 12.62
N ILE A 323 -5.11 -14.48 11.40
CA ILE A 323 -6.30 -14.89 10.67
C ILE A 323 -5.88 -15.67 9.43
N ASN A 324 -6.33 -16.92 9.38
CA ASN A 324 -6.18 -17.82 8.26
C ASN A 324 -7.60 -18.16 7.75
N ASP A 325 -8.07 -17.39 6.77
CA ASP A 325 -9.44 -17.43 6.29
C ASP A 325 -10.46 -17.33 7.44
N HIS A 326 -11.11 -18.43 7.79
CA HIS A 326 -12.09 -18.50 8.87
C HIS A 326 -11.49 -18.81 10.25
N ILE A 327 -10.22 -19.15 10.32
CA ILE A 327 -9.53 -19.53 11.56
C ILE A 327 -8.87 -18.31 12.17
N ILE A 328 -9.21 -17.99 13.41
CA ILE A 328 -8.71 -16.83 14.16
C ILE A 328 -8.00 -17.27 15.42
N HIS A 329 -6.79 -16.78 15.65
CA HIS A 329 -6.01 -17.03 16.85
C HIS A 329 -5.45 -15.72 17.41
N GLU A 330 -5.57 -15.50 18.72
CA GLU A 330 -4.86 -14.40 19.39
C GLU A 330 -3.35 -14.70 19.41
N VAL A 331 -2.55 -13.67 19.13
CA VAL A 331 -1.08 -13.72 19.17
C VAL A 331 -0.60 -13.09 20.48
N SER A 332 -0.17 -13.89 21.43
CA SER A 332 0.33 -13.43 22.71
C SER A 332 1.81 -13.03 22.69
N ASP A 333 2.59 -13.66 21.82
CA ASP A 333 4.02 -13.34 21.65
C ASP A 333 4.25 -12.52 20.38
N LEU A 334 4.56 -11.25 20.52
CA LEU A 334 4.78 -10.34 19.40
C LEU A 334 5.98 -10.74 18.51
N ARG A 335 6.89 -11.57 18.99
CA ARG A 335 7.99 -12.11 18.15
C ARG A 335 7.47 -13.00 17.04
N ALA A 336 6.30 -13.59 17.19
CA ALA A 336 5.65 -14.40 16.18
C ALA A 336 5.14 -13.58 14.97
N LEU A 337 5.13 -12.26 15.05
CA LEU A 337 4.69 -11.38 13.96
C LEU A 337 5.77 -11.24 12.87
N SER A 338 7.05 -11.25 13.25
CA SER A 338 8.15 -11.16 12.29
C SER A 338 8.58 -12.56 11.83
N THR A 339 8.19 -12.92 10.63
CA THR A 339 8.50 -14.23 10.03
C THR A 339 9.03 -14.08 8.61
N SER A 340 9.64 -15.14 8.09
CA SER A 340 10.06 -15.24 6.69
C SER A 340 8.88 -15.23 5.69
N LEU A 341 7.65 -15.33 6.19
CA LEU A 341 6.43 -15.33 5.39
C LEU A 341 5.88 -13.92 5.15
N ALA A 342 6.32 -12.91 5.91
CA ALA A 342 5.86 -11.54 5.75
C ALA A 342 6.07 -11.07 4.31
N TYR A 343 4.98 -10.62 3.68
CA TYR A 343 4.93 -10.23 2.27
C TYR A 343 4.53 -8.76 2.09
N CYS A 344 3.48 -8.32 2.78
CA CYS A 344 3.09 -6.91 2.84
C CYS A 344 3.00 -6.44 4.28
N LEU A 345 3.40 -5.18 4.52
CA LEU A 345 3.27 -4.51 5.80
C LEU A 345 2.44 -3.24 5.65
N PHE A 346 1.53 -3.02 6.59
CA PHE A 346 0.66 -1.86 6.61
C PHE A 346 0.90 -1.05 7.86
N TYR A 347 1.38 0.17 7.68
CA TYR A 347 1.73 1.08 8.75
C TYR A 347 0.84 2.32 8.73
N ARG A 348 0.16 2.57 9.83
CA ARG A 348 -0.67 3.76 10.02
C ARG A 348 0.14 4.86 10.70
N LYS A 349 0.02 6.09 10.20
CA LYS A 349 0.61 7.29 10.80
C LYS A 349 0.07 7.48 12.20
N LYS A 350 0.95 7.69 13.17
CA LYS A 350 0.57 8.02 14.54
C LYS A 350 0.04 9.45 14.59
N ASN A 351 -1.10 9.64 15.22
CA ASN A 351 -1.55 10.99 15.57
C ASN A 351 -0.59 11.53 16.65
N GLN A 352 -0.01 12.69 16.39
CA GLN A 352 0.79 13.42 17.38
C GLN A 352 -0.12 14.14 18.36
#